data_abb3d99b3b42a7e4d67da97185d2a917
#
_entry.id   abb3d99b3b42a7e4d67da97185d2a917
#
_cell.length_a   1.000
_cell.length_b   1.000
_cell.length_c   1.000
_cell.angle_alpha   90.00
_cell.angle_beta   90.00
_cell.angle_gamma   90.00
#
_symmetry.space_group_name_H-M   'P 1'
#
loop_
_entity.id
_entity.type
_entity.pdbx_description
1 polymer ?
#
loop_
_entity_poly.entity_id
_entity_poly.type
_entity_poly.pdbx_seq_one_letter_code
_entity_poly.pdbx_strand_id
1 'polypeptide(L)'
;MKERKVYSPKIMVLGVDGMDPRLSKKYMDEGKMPNLKKLVEQGAQREDLVLIGAQPTVTPPQWTTLAYGCYPSTHGITQFSRMIPGTITQLGYNLDSRLVKAEPAWNCLAEAGRKTCVFHWPGGAWPPTSDNPNLHVVDGTQPA
;
A
#
# COMPACT_ATOMS: atom_id res chain seq x y z
N MET A 1 1.22 -3.94 25.99
CA MET A 1 1.64 -4.00 24.57
C MET A 1 3.08 -4.46 24.50
N LYS A 2 3.45 -5.28 23.52
CA LYS A 2 4.88 -5.61 23.31
C LYS A 2 5.60 -4.37 22.78
N GLU A 3 6.77 -4.06 23.36
CA GLU A 3 7.62 -2.98 22.90
C GLU A 3 8.04 -3.23 21.45
N ARG A 4 7.79 -2.25 20.57
CA ARG A 4 8.14 -2.35 19.14
C ARG A 4 9.60 -1.97 18.97
N LYS A 5 10.40 -2.89 18.44
CA LYS A 5 11.84 -2.67 18.18
C LYS A 5 12.07 -2.24 16.73
N VAL A 6 13.01 -1.32 16.56
CA VAL A 6 13.44 -0.83 15.25
C VAL A 6 14.70 -1.57 14.84
N TYR A 7 14.64 -2.24 13.67
CA TYR A 7 15.76 -3.03 13.14
C TYR A 7 16.49 -2.34 11.98
N SER A 8 15.90 -1.30 11.37
CA SER A 8 16.51 -0.57 10.26
C SER A 8 16.48 0.94 10.53
N PRO A 9 17.57 1.67 10.23
CA PRO A 9 17.63 3.12 10.42
C PRO A 9 16.70 3.89 9.47
N LYS A 10 16.55 3.41 8.23
CA LYS A 10 15.69 4.02 7.20
C LYS A 10 15.07 2.94 6.32
N ILE A 11 13.82 3.17 5.94
CA ILE A 11 13.07 2.34 4.99
C ILE A 11 12.41 3.30 4.00
N MET A 12 12.50 2.97 2.72
CA MET A 12 11.74 3.60 1.65
C MET A 12 10.97 2.52 0.90
N VAL A 13 9.65 2.68 0.82
CA VAL A 13 8.78 1.80 0.03
C VAL A 13 8.31 2.60 -1.17
N LEU A 14 8.65 2.14 -2.36
CA LEU A 14 8.22 2.72 -3.62
C LEU A 14 7.25 1.76 -4.30
N GLY A 15 6.00 2.17 -4.41
CA GLY A 15 4.98 1.42 -5.11
C GLY A 15 4.75 1.94 -6.53
N VAL A 16 4.61 1.03 -7.48
CA VAL A 16 4.27 1.34 -8.88
C VAL A 16 3.05 0.51 -9.25
N ASP A 17 1.92 1.19 -9.45
CA ASP A 17 0.67 0.53 -9.81
C ASP A 17 0.74 -0.07 -11.23
N GLY A 18 0.16 -1.26 -11.42
CA GLY A 18 0.12 -1.91 -12.73
C GLY A 18 1.47 -2.37 -13.29
N MET A 19 2.53 -2.41 -12.49
CA MET A 19 3.85 -2.83 -12.94
C MET A 19 3.88 -4.35 -13.25
N ASP A 20 3.97 -4.71 -14.53
CA ASP A 20 4.10 -6.12 -14.96
C ASP A 20 5.55 -6.59 -14.81
N PRO A 21 5.81 -7.66 -14.04
CA PRO A 21 7.16 -8.16 -13.81
C PRO A 21 7.84 -8.69 -15.07
N ARG A 22 7.09 -9.24 -16.00
CA ARG A 22 7.62 -9.80 -17.28
C ARG A 22 8.06 -8.67 -18.21
N LEU A 23 7.26 -7.61 -18.31
CA LEU A 23 7.62 -6.41 -19.07
C LEU A 23 8.81 -5.68 -18.43
N SER A 24 8.83 -5.58 -17.12
CA SER A 24 9.95 -4.98 -16.39
C SER A 24 11.25 -5.75 -16.63
N LYS A 25 11.20 -7.09 -16.56
CA LYS A 25 12.35 -7.94 -16.87
C LYS A 25 12.82 -7.74 -18.31
N LYS A 26 11.91 -7.80 -19.29
CA LYS A 26 12.21 -7.57 -20.69
C LYS A 26 12.92 -6.22 -20.90
N TYR A 27 12.41 -5.14 -20.33
CA TYR A 27 13.00 -3.81 -20.51
C TYR A 27 14.32 -3.63 -19.77
N MET A 28 14.52 -4.31 -18.64
CA MET A 28 15.85 -4.38 -18.00
C MET A 28 16.86 -5.10 -18.87
N ASP A 29 16.47 -6.23 -19.49
CA ASP A 29 17.33 -7.02 -20.37
C ASP A 29 17.67 -6.24 -21.66
N GLU A 30 16.74 -5.47 -22.20
CA GLU A 30 16.93 -4.58 -23.34
C GLU A 30 17.71 -3.27 -23.00
N GLY A 31 18.09 -3.07 -21.74
CA GLY A 31 18.80 -1.87 -21.31
C GLY A 31 17.95 -0.60 -21.21
N LYS A 32 16.61 -0.72 -21.34
CA LYS A 32 15.69 0.42 -21.26
C LYS A 32 15.35 0.85 -19.82
N MET A 33 15.64 -0.01 -18.84
CA MET A 33 15.44 0.26 -17.40
C MET A 33 16.75 0.06 -16.61
N PRO A 34 17.81 0.80 -16.90
CA PRO A 34 19.15 0.55 -16.33
C PRO A 34 19.21 0.76 -14.82
N ASN A 35 18.46 1.72 -14.29
CA ASN A 35 18.43 2.00 -12.85
C ASN A 35 17.72 0.89 -12.08
N LEU A 36 16.61 0.39 -12.61
CA LEU A 36 15.88 -0.73 -12.00
C LEU A 36 16.74 -1.99 -12.05
N LYS A 37 17.40 -2.26 -13.17
CA LYS A 37 18.33 -3.38 -13.31
C LYS A 37 19.44 -3.32 -12.26
N LYS A 38 20.05 -2.16 -12.07
CA LYS A 38 21.07 -1.95 -11.04
C LYS A 38 20.56 -2.22 -9.62
N LEU A 39 19.33 -1.79 -9.30
CA LEU A 39 18.71 -2.08 -8.00
C LEU A 39 18.50 -3.59 -7.79
N VAL A 40 18.03 -4.29 -8.82
CA VAL A 40 17.84 -5.74 -8.79
C VAL A 40 19.16 -6.48 -8.61
N GLU A 41 20.22 -6.07 -9.34
CA GLU A 41 21.56 -6.67 -9.23
C GLU A 41 22.23 -6.44 -7.87
N GLN A 42 21.92 -5.33 -7.20
CA GLN A 42 22.46 -4.98 -5.88
C GLN A 42 21.61 -5.48 -4.71
N GLY A 43 20.41 -5.93 -4.98
CA GLY A 43 19.42 -6.32 -3.97
C GLY A 43 18.97 -7.76 -4.11
N ALA A 44 17.68 -7.95 -3.83
CA ALA A 44 17.00 -9.22 -4.01
C ALA A 44 15.71 -9.00 -4.81
N GLN A 45 15.43 -9.89 -5.73
CA GLN A 45 14.21 -9.89 -6.51
C GLN A 45 13.48 -11.23 -6.35
N ARG A 46 12.18 -11.15 -6.28
CA ARG A 46 11.31 -12.30 -6.40
C ARG A 46 10.90 -12.47 -7.87
N GLU A 47 11.02 -13.68 -8.43
CA GLU A 47 10.76 -13.92 -9.86
C GLU A 47 9.27 -13.94 -10.20
N ASP A 48 8.44 -14.43 -9.29
CA ASP A 48 7.01 -14.61 -9.48
C ASP A 48 6.17 -13.44 -8.92
N LEU A 49 6.60 -12.23 -9.10
CA LEU A 49 6.06 -10.98 -8.55
C LEU A 49 4.53 -10.81 -8.68
N VAL A 50 3.77 -11.75 -8.18
CA VAL A 50 2.33 -11.59 -8.00
C VAL A 50 2.05 -11.34 -6.53
N LEU A 51 1.44 -10.21 -6.22
CA LEU A 51 0.87 -9.99 -4.89
C LEU A 51 -0.33 -10.92 -4.71
N ILE A 52 -0.11 -12.03 -4.04
CA ILE A 52 -1.16 -13.00 -3.70
C ILE A 52 -1.89 -12.45 -2.46
N GLY A 53 -2.57 -11.34 -2.59
CA GLY A 53 -3.27 -10.74 -1.45
C GLY A 53 -4.77 -10.74 -1.61
N ALA A 54 -5.25 -10.67 -2.83
CA ALA A 54 -6.68 -10.52 -3.07
C ALA A 54 -7.09 -10.98 -4.47
N GLN A 55 -8.31 -11.46 -4.57
CA GLN A 55 -9.06 -11.60 -5.80
C GLN A 55 -10.30 -10.71 -5.70
N PRO A 56 -10.59 -9.84 -6.67
CA PRO A 56 -9.79 -9.56 -7.89
C PRO A 56 -8.51 -8.78 -7.61
N THR A 57 -7.53 -8.88 -8.53
CA THR A 57 -6.26 -8.14 -8.46
C THR A 57 -6.43 -6.70 -8.96
N VAL A 58 -7.15 -5.90 -8.18
CA VAL A 58 -7.41 -4.48 -8.46
C VAL A 58 -6.77 -3.60 -7.38
N THR A 59 -6.56 -2.33 -7.70
CA THR A 59 -5.78 -1.38 -6.89
C THR A 59 -6.18 -1.34 -5.41
N PRO A 60 -7.44 -1.07 -5.01
CA PRO A 60 -7.73 -0.85 -3.58
C PRO A 60 -7.44 -2.05 -2.68
N PRO A 61 -7.88 -3.29 -2.98
CA PRO A 61 -7.57 -4.42 -2.12
C PRO A 61 -6.09 -4.76 -2.08
N GLN A 62 -5.35 -4.61 -3.20
CA GLN A 62 -3.93 -4.94 -3.26
C GLN A 62 -3.07 -3.92 -2.48
N TRP A 63 -3.29 -2.63 -2.69
CA TRP A 63 -2.56 -1.59 -1.97
C TRP A 63 -2.90 -1.59 -0.49
N THR A 64 -4.15 -1.88 -0.12
CA THR A 64 -4.53 -2.06 1.28
C THR A 64 -3.84 -3.28 1.89
N THR A 65 -3.80 -4.41 1.18
CA THR A 65 -3.07 -5.61 1.63
C THR A 65 -1.58 -5.32 1.88
N LEU A 66 -0.92 -4.57 0.99
CA LEU A 66 0.48 -4.13 1.17
C LEU A 66 0.67 -3.28 2.43
N ALA A 67 -0.21 -2.30 2.64
CA ALA A 67 -0.10 -1.35 3.73
C ALA A 67 -0.43 -1.96 5.11
N TYR A 68 -1.38 -2.88 5.13
CA TYR A 68 -1.94 -3.42 6.36
C TYR A 68 -1.45 -4.85 6.71
N GLY A 69 -0.73 -5.50 5.78
CA GLY A 69 -0.15 -6.83 6.00
C GLY A 69 -1.19 -7.93 6.24
N CYS A 70 -2.42 -7.76 5.79
CA CYS A 70 -3.50 -8.71 5.97
C CYS A 70 -4.39 -8.83 4.72
N TYR A 71 -5.18 -9.89 4.64
CA TYR A 71 -6.06 -10.16 3.50
C TYR A 71 -7.33 -9.29 3.51
N PRO A 72 -8.00 -9.11 2.35
CA PRO A 72 -9.27 -8.39 2.24
C PRO A 72 -10.37 -8.85 3.18
N SER A 73 -10.41 -10.12 3.52
CA SER A 73 -11.33 -10.66 4.54
C SER A 73 -11.10 -10.04 5.94
N THR A 74 -9.89 -9.58 6.22
CA THR A 74 -9.53 -8.92 7.48
C THR A 74 -9.67 -7.42 7.39
N HIS A 75 -9.06 -6.79 6.38
CA HIS A 75 -9.10 -5.32 6.26
C HIS A 75 -10.41 -4.78 5.65
N GLY A 76 -11.23 -5.61 5.02
CA GLY A 76 -12.58 -5.27 4.56
C GLY A 76 -12.67 -4.57 3.19
N ILE A 77 -11.54 -4.26 2.54
CA ILE A 77 -11.52 -3.61 1.23
C ILE A 77 -11.41 -4.67 0.13
N THR A 78 -12.46 -4.81 -0.68
CA THR A 78 -12.55 -5.89 -1.68
C THR A 78 -12.66 -5.39 -3.12
N GLN A 79 -13.01 -4.10 -3.31
CA GLN A 79 -13.22 -3.49 -4.63
C GLN A 79 -13.00 -1.98 -4.57
N PHE A 80 -13.04 -1.29 -5.73
CA PHE A 80 -13.04 0.18 -5.81
C PHE A 80 -14.23 0.82 -5.11
N SER A 81 -15.39 0.17 -5.21
CA SER A 81 -16.62 0.71 -4.67
C SER A 81 -17.38 -0.33 -3.84
N ARG A 82 -18.27 0.15 -3.01
CA ARG A 82 -19.20 -0.63 -2.22
C ARG A 82 -20.60 -0.03 -2.32
N MET A 83 -21.60 -0.84 -2.08
CA MET A 83 -22.95 -0.34 -1.86
C MET A 83 -22.99 0.47 -0.56
N ILE A 84 -23.60 1.65 -0.61
CA ILE A 84 -23.84 2.42 0.60
C ILE A 84 -24.94 1.71 1.42
N PRO A 85 -24.71 1.42 2.71
CA PRO A 85 -25.70 0.75 3.56
C PRO A 85 -27.06 1.46 3.53
N GLY A 86 -28.13 0.68 3.37
CA GLY A 86 -29.49 1.19 3.27
C GLY A 86 -29.92 1.65 1.87
N THR A 87 -29.05 1.53 0.87
CA THR A 87 -29.36 1.85 -0.53
C THR A 87 -29.07 0.67 -1.45
N ILE A 88 -29.76 0.59 -2.59
CA ILE A 88 -29.53 -0.42 -3.63
C ILE A 88 -28.97 0.20 -4.93
N THR A 89 -28.85 1.52 -4.99
CA THR A 89 -28.47 2.25 -6.19
C THR A 89 -27.27 3.17 -5.99
N GLN A 90 -26.85 3.42 -4.74
CA GLN A 90 -25.75 4.33 -4.45
C GLN A 90 -24.46 3.57 -4.15
N LEU A 91 -23.40 3.97 -4.83
CA LEU A 91 -22.05 3.44 -4.64
C LEU A 91 -21.18 4.47 -3.93
N GLY A 92 -20.41 4.00 -2.96
CA GLY A 92 -19.36 4.78 -2.32
C GLY A 92 -17.99 4.20 -2.67
N TYR A 93 -16.96 5.04 -2.74
CA TYR A 93 -15.58 4.59 -2.95
C TYR A 93 -15.00 3.93 -1.70
N ASN A 94 -14.12 2.96 -1.92
CA ASN A 94 -13.39 2.24 -0.88
C ASN A 94 -11.98 2.79 -0.62
N LEU A 95 -11.65 3.97 -1.14
CA LEU A 95 -10.35 4.63 -0.94
C LEU A 95 -10.36 5.55 0.30
N ASP A 96 -11.05 5.15 1.35
CA ASP A 96 -11.18 5.89 2.60
C ASP A 96 -10.63 5.04 3.76
N SER A 97 -9.64 5.55 4.47
CA SER A 97 -8.99 4.85 5.58
C SER A 97 -9.94 4.43 6.70
N ARG A 98 -11.02 5.18 6.90
CA ARG A 98 -12.05 4.91 7.93
C ARG A 98 -12.84 3.63 7.65
N LEU A 99 -12.78 3.11 6.43
CA LEU A 99 -13.42 1.86 6.02
C LEU A 99 -12.56 0.64 6.28
N VAL A 100 -11.26 0.83 6.51
CA VAL A 100 -10.32 -0.26 6.71
C VAL A 100 -10.37 -0.76 8.15
N LYS A 101 -10.55 -2.06 8.31
CA LYS A 101 -10.74 -2.72 9.63
C LYS A 101 -9.44 -3.27 10.23
N ALA A 102 -8.31 -2.69 9.88
CA ALA A 102 -7.00 -3.09 10.36
C ALA A 102 -6.12 -1.86 10.58
N GLU A 103 -4.95 -2.05 11.16
CA GLU A 103 -3.99 -0.96 11.42
C GLU A 103 -2.91 -0.94 10.32
N PRO A 104 -2.61 0.22 9.71
CA PRO A 104 -1.56 0.32 8.70
C PRO A 104 -0.16 0.32 9.30
N ALA A 105 0.81 -0.16 8.54
CA ALA A 105 2.20 -0.27 8.95
C ALA A 105 2.80 1.09 9.38
N TRP A 106 2.40 2.19 8.78
CA TRP A 106 2.89 3.54 9.12
C TRP A 106 2.45 4.02 10.49
N ASN A 107 1.25 3.65 10.98
CA ASN A 107 0.86 3.92 12.36
C ASN A 107 1.79 3.20 13.33
N CYS A 108 2.04 1.91 13.07
CA CYS A 108 2.95 1.11 13.88
C CYS A 108 4.36 1.70 13.93
N LEU A 109 4.85 2.23 12.81
CA LEU A 109 6.16 2.88 12.73
C LEU A 109 6.18 4.19 13.52
N ALA A 110 5.15 5.03 13.38
CA ALA A 110 5.03 6.29 14.09
C ALA A 110 4.95 6.08 15.61
N GLU A 111 4.18 5.09 16.07
CA GLU A 111 4.10 4.70 17.48
C GLU A 111 5.43 4.16 18.02
N ALA A 112 6.25 3.52 17.19
CA ALA A 112 7.62 3.13 17.53
C ALA A 112 8.61 4.31 17.53
N GLY A 113 8.14 5.55 17.46
CA GLY A 113 8.94 6.77 17.48
C GLY A 113 9.65 7.10 16.17
N ARG A 114 9.23 6.47 15.05
CA ARG A 114 9.84 6.71 13.74
C ARG A 114 9.10 7.80 12.99
N LYS A 115 9.82 8.82 12.54
CA LYS A 115 9.27 9.79 11.59
C LYS A 115 8.90 9.08 10.30
N THR A 116 7.62 9.06 10.00
CA THR A 116 7.02 8.32 8.91
C THR A 116 6.28 9.27 7.99
N CYS A 117 6.54 9.18 6.70
CA CYS A 117 5.84 9.93 5.67
C CYS A 117 5.16 8.96 4.72
N VAL A 118 3.87 9.16 4.50
CA VAL A 118 3.07 8.44 3.49
C VAL A 118 2.71 9.44 2.42
N PHE A 119 3.06 9.13 1.17
CA PHE A 119 2.86 10.02 0.05
C PHE A 119 2.12 9.31 -1.08
N HIS A 120 0.94 9.83 -1.44
CA HIS A 120 0.11 9.30 -2.53
C HIS A 120 -0.11 7.78 -2.48
N TRP A 121 -0.38 7.23 -1.29
CA TRP A 121 -0.68 5.80 -1.17
C TRP A 121 -2.14 5.53 -1.54
N PRO A 122 -2.44 4.72 -2.59
CA PRO A 122 -3.79 4.50 -3.05
C PRO A 122 -4.62 3.71 -2.04
N GLY A 123 -5.60 4.37 -1.44
CA GLY A 123 -6.49 3.78 -0.46
C GLY A 123 -5.86 3.54 0.91
N GLY A 124 -6.65 3.75 1.95
CA GLY A 124 -6.25 3.47 3.33
C GLY A 124 -5.28 4.46 3.98
N ALA A 125 -4.79 5.48 3.28
CA ALA A 125 -3.93 6.51 3.88
C ALA A 125 -4.70 7.74 4.35
N TRP A 126 -5.77 8.10 3.69
CA TRP A 126 -6.54 9.31 3.98
C TRP A 126 -8.00 9.02 4.35
N PRO A 127 -8.58 9.75 5.32
CA PRO A 127 -7.88 10.65 6.26
C PRO A 127 -6.88 9.89 7.14
N PRO A 128 -5.87 10.56 7.73
CA PRO A 128 -4.95 9.91 8.67
C PRO A 128 -5.72 9.22 9.81
N THR A 129 -5.34 7.99 10.13
CA THR A 129 -5.97 7.19 11.19
C THR A 129 -5.24 7.29 12.53
N SER A 130 -4.21 8.12 12.60
CA SER A 130 -3.46 8.44 13.82
C SER A 130 -3.07 9.91 13.81
N ASP A 131 -3.12 10.54 14.96
CA ASP A 131 -2.67 11.90 15.23
C ASP A 131 -1.23 11.94 15.83
N ASN A 132 -0.51 10.81 15.74
CA ASN A 132 0.86 10.73 16.22
C ASN A 132 1.75 11.76 15.49
N PRO A 133 2.50 12.62 16.20
CA PRO A 133 3.32 13.67 15.59
C PRO A 133 4.45 13.17 14.70
N ASN A 134 4.77 11.87 14.75
CA ASN A 134 5.73 11.24 13.85
C ASN A 134 5.12 10.81 12.52
N LEU A 135 3.79 10.86 12.35
CA LEU A 135 3.11 10.48 11.12
C LEU A 135 2.79 11.71 10.27
N HIS A 136 3.23 11.70 9.03
CA HIS A 136 2.90 12.70 8.02
C HIS A 136 2.25 12.02 6.83
N VAL A 137 1.05 12.41 6.48
CA VAL A 137 0.31 11.87 5.33
C VAL A 137 0.05 12.98 4.33
N VAL A 138 0.52 12.79 3.12
CA VAL A 138 0.24 13.63 1.95
C VAL A 138 -0.53 12.78 0.95
N ASP A 139 -1.80 13.06 0.80
CA ASP A 139 -2.66 12.34 -0.14
C ASP A 139 -3.13 13.26 -1.27
N GLY A 140 -3.38 12.70 -2.41
CA GLY A 140 -3.90 13.33 -3.61
C GLY A 140 -4.49 12.28 -4.55
N THR A 141 -4.68 11.07 -4.05
CA THR A 141 -5.19 9.92 -4.80
C THR A 141 -6.70 9.74 -4.67
N GLN A 142 -7.35 10.51 -3.79
CA GLN A 142 -8.80 10.45 -3.61
C GLN A 142 -9.48 11.09 -4.82
N PRO A 143 -10.44 10.42 -5.45
CA PRO A 143 -11.33 11.09 -6.38
C PRO A 143 -12.13 12.16 -5.63
N ALA A 144 -12.18 13.34 -6.20
CA ALA A 144 -12.94 14.46 -5.66
C ALA A 144 -14.45 14.18 -5.68
#